data_7a3c1bc59b1a3521bea3a3080bc25bbe
#
_entry.id   7a3c1bc59b1a3521bea3a3080bc25bbe
#
_cell.length_a   1.000
_cell.length_b   1.000
_cell.length_c   1.000
_cell.angle_alpha   90.00
_cell.angle_beta   90.00
_cell.angle_gamma   90.00
#
_symmetry.space_group_name_H-M   'P 1'
#
loop_
_entity.id
_entity.type
_entity.pdbx_description
1 polymer ?
#
loop_
_entity_poly.entity_id
_entity_poly.type
_entity_poly.pdbx_seq_one_letter_code
_entity_poly.pdbx_strand_id
1 'polypeptide(L)'
;MTHTLTKKEIMNQAPSAITINIGKSGVNDNVIEEIKRQLKSNEIVRLKFARSIAKDKDDYISNIVNKTKSNLIDVRGHVAIIYKKKS
;
A
#
# COMPACT_ATOMS: atom_id res chain seq x y z
N MET A 1 -13.33 10.23 20.72
CA MET A 1 -13.34 8.80 20.37
C MET A 1 -12.70 8.60 19.00
N THR A 2 -11.77 7.68 18.90
CA THR A 2 -11.08 7.45 17.65
C THR A 2 -11.88 6.50 16.76
N HIS A 3 -12.24 6.97 15.58
CA HIS A 3 -12.95 6.14 14.62
C HIS A 3 -11.95 5.33 13.80
N THR A 4 -12.13 4.02 13.76
CA THR A 4 -11.33 3.14 12.91
C THR A 4 -12.17 2.78 11.69
N LEU A 5 -11.63 3.03 10.51
CA LEU A 5 -12.32 2.72 9.27
C LEU A 5 -12.53 1.22 9.12
N THR A 6 -13.71 0.82 8.68
CA THR A 6 -13.98 -0.57 8.32
C THR A 6 -13.34 -0.85 6.96
N LYS A 7 -13.18 -2.14 6.63
CA LYS A 7 -12.66 -2.53 5.32
C LYS A 7 -13.48 -1.91 4.19
N LYS A 8 -14.81 -1.91 4.33
CA LYS A 8 -15.69 -1.34 3.33
C LYS A 8 -15.45 0.16 3.14
N GLU A 9 -15.28 0.89 4.25
CA GLU A 9 -15.01 2.32 4.18
C GLU A 9 -13.67 2.60 3.51
N ILE A 10 -12.65 1.80 3.83
CA ILE A 10 -11.32 1.92 3.22
C ILE A 10 -11.42 1.67 1.72
N MET A 11 -12.12 0.64 1.30
CA MET A 11 -12.29 0.33 -0.11
C MET A 11 -13.05 1.41 -0.86
N ASN A 12 -14.02 2.05 -0.23
CA ASN A 12 -14.75 3.15 -0.84
C ASN A 12 -13.86 4.37 -1.08
N GLN A 13 -12.84 4.57 -0.25
CA GLN A 13 -11.90 5.68 -0.39
C GLN A 13 -10.74 5.36 -1.32
N ALA A 14 -10.48 4.07 -1.58
CA ALA A 14 -9.31 3.64 -2.34
C ALA A 14 -9.21 4.28 -3.74
N PRO A 15 -10.29 4.49 -4.50
CA PRO A 15 -10.17 5.11 -5.83
C PRO A 15 -9.58 6.51 -5.82
N SER A 16 -9.70 7.24 -4.71
CA SER A 16 -9.12 8.58 -4.59
C SER A 16 -7.79 8.58 -3.85
N ALA A 17 -7.32 7.41 -3.41
CA ALA A 17 -6.05 7.29 -2.71
C ALA A 17 -4.89 7.46 -3.69
N ILE A 18 -3.74 7.91 -3.15
CA ILE A 18 -2.55 8.04 -3.96
C ILE A 18 -2.05 6.67 -4.41
N THR A 19 -1.49 6.61 -5.62
CA THR A 19 -0.93 5.37 -6.17
C THR A 19 0.58 5.51 -6.27
N ILE A 20 1.30 4.52 -5.73
CA ILE A 20 2.76 4.42 -5.87
C ILE A 20 3.05 3.28 -6.83
N ASN A 21 3.79 3.59 -7.90
CA ASN A 21 4.16 2.58 -8.90
C ASN A 21 5.44 1.88 -8.46
N ILE A 22 5.39 0.55 -8.43
CA ILE A 22 6.55 -0.29 -8.10
C ILE A 22 7.07 -0.85 -9.42
N GLY A 23 8.25 -0.39 -9.82
CA GLY A 23 8.85 -0.79 -11.10
C GLY A 23 9.55 -2.13 -11.04
N LYS A 24 10.15 -2.53 -12.16
CA LYS A 24 10.81 -3.84 -12.30
C LYS A 24 12.00 -4.01 -11.37
N SER A 25 12.57 -2.94 -10.85
CA SER A 25 13.66 -3.03 -9.87
C SER A 25 13.16 -3.43 -8.49
N GLY A 26 11.84 -3.52 -8.33
CA GLY A 26 11.24 -4.01 -7.09
C GLY A 26 11.21 -2.96 -5.98
N VAL A 27 11.24 -3.47 -4.74
CA VAL A 27 11.15 -2.64 -3.56
C VAL A 27 12.54 -2.46 -2.96
N ASN A 28 12.94 -1.21 -2.78
CA ASN A 28 14.20 -0.85 -2.11
C ASN A 28 13.92 0.15 -1.00
N ASP A 29 14.96 0.60 -0.31
CA ASP A 29 14.81 1.53 0.81
C ASP A 29 14.13 2.83 0.39
N ASN A 30 14.44 3.34 -0.80
CA ASN A 30 13.81 4.57 -1.30
C ASN A 30 12.31 4.39 -1.49
N VAL A 31 11.90 3.24 -2.02
CA VAL A 31 10.48 2.93 -2.20
C VAL A 31 9.78 2.83 -0.85
N ILE A 32 10.41 2.14 0.10
CA ILE A 32 9.85 2.00 1.45
C ILE A 32 9.68 3.37 2.11
N GLU A 33 10.67 4.24 2.02
CA GLU A 33 10.59 5.59 2.61
C GLU A 33 9.48 6.41 1.95
N GLU A 34 9.31 6.29 0.64
CA GLU A 34 8.23 6.98 -0.06
C GLU A 34 6.86 6.49 0.43
N ILE A 35 6.70 5.17 0.58
CA ILE A 35 5.46 4.59 1.06
C ILE A 35 5.15 5.09 2.48
N LYS A 36 6.16 5.09 3.36
CA LYS A 36 6.00 5.60 4.72
C LYS A 36 5.53 7.04 4.72
N ARG A 37 6.14 7.87 3.87
CA ARG A 37 5.80 9.28 3.79
C ARG A 37 4.35 9.47 3.32
N GLN A 38 3.94 8.72 2.33
CA GLN A 38 2.58 8.82 1.81
C GLN A 38 1.55 8.31 2.84
N LEU A 39 1.89 7.27 3.59
CA LEU A 39 1.01 6.76 4.62
C LEU A 39 0.81 7.76 5.77
N LYS A 40 1.82 8.58 6.06
CA LYS A 40 1.67 9.64 7.06
C LYS A 40 0.63 10.66 6.64
N SER A 41 0.54 10.94 5.36
CA SER A 41 -0.36 11.96 4.84
C SER A 41 -1.74 11.42 4.49
N ASN A 42 -1.83 10.19 4.02
CA ASN A 42 -3.03 9.71 3.34
C ASN A 42 -3.72 8.52 3.98
N GLU A 43 -3.15 7.88 4.96
CA GLU A 43 -3.65 6.65 5.59
C GLU A 43 -3.83 5.48 4.62
N ILE A 44 -4.37 5.71 3.44
CA ILE A 44 -4.63 4.68 2.42
C ILE A 44 -3.70 4.93 1.24
N VAL A 45 -2.98 3.91 0.81
CA VAL A 45 -2.07 4.00 -0.34
C VAL A 45 -2.30 2.79 -1.24
N ARG A 46 -2.32 3.03 -2.54
CA ARG A 46 -2.39 1.97 -3.54
C ARG A 46 -0.98 1.71 -4.06
N LEU A 47 -0.64 0.43 -4.16
CA LEU A 47 0.66 0.01 -4.70
C LEU A 47 0.41 -0.69 -6.02
N LYS A 48 0.89 -0.12 -7.11
CA LYS A 48 0.73 -0.71 -8.43
C LYS A 48 2.04 -1.35 -8.86
N PHE A 49 2.02 -2.65 -9.05
CA PHE A 49 3.21 -3.42 -9.42
C PHE A 49 3.35 -3.55 -10.92
N ALA A 50 4.56 -3.38 -11.43
CA ALA A 50 4.83 -3.60 -12.85
C ALA A 50 4.53 -5.06 -13.20
N ARG A 51 4.09 -5.28 -14.45
CA ARG A 51 3.73 -6.62 -14.90
C ARG A 51 4.88 -7.62 -14.72
N SER A 52 6.09 -7.18 -14.94
CA SER A 52 7.28 -8.03 -14.86
C SER A 52 7.52 -8.59 -13.47
N ILE A 53 7.05 -7.92 -12.41
CA ILE A 53 7.24 -8.36 -11.03
C ILE A 53 5.93 -8.76 -10.35
N ALA A 54 4.82 -8.72 -11.06
CA ALA A 54 3.51 -8.98 -10.46
C ALA A 54 3.37 -10.41 -9.92
N LYS A 55 4.08 -11.37 -10.49
CA LYS A 55 4.06 -12.75 -9.99
C LYS A 55 4.65 -12.87 -8.58
N ASP A 56 5.54 -11.94 -8.21
CA ASP A 56 6.20 -11.91 -6.90
C ASP A 56 5.56 -10.87 -5.97
N LYS A 57 4.41 -10.34 -6.34
CA LYS A 57 3.79 -9.23 -5.58
C LYS A 57 3.53 -9.59 -4.12
N ASP A 58 3.18 -10.84 -3.83
CA ASP A 58 2.90 -11.25 -2.46
C ASP A 58 4.13 -11.08 -1.57
N ASP A 59 5.31 -11.41 -2.08
CA ASP A 59 6.56 -11.23 -1.34
C ASP A 59 6.84 -9.74 -1.12
N TYR A 60 6.66 -8.93 -2.14
CA TYR A 60 6.85 -7.48 -2.02
C TYR A 60 5.86 -6.86 -1.06
N ILE A 61 4.60 -7.29 -1.12
CA ILE A 61 3.56 -6.78 -0.22
C ILE A 61 3.90 -7.11 1.22
N SER A 62 4.29 -8.34 1.51
CA SER A 62 4.70 -8.75 2.85
C SER A 62 5.83 -7.89 3.37
N ASN A 63 6.85 -7.66 2.55
CA ASN A 63 7.99 -6.83 2.92
C ASN A 63 7.56 -5.39 3.23
N ILE A 64 6.73 -4.83 2.36
CA ILE A 64 6.24 -3.45 2.52
C ILE A 64 5.40 -3.31 3.78
N VAL A 65 4.46 -4.23 3.98
CA VAL A 65 3.56 -4.19 5.15
C VAL A 65 4.36 -4.29 6.45
N ASN A 66 5.35 -5.18 6.48
CA ASN A 66 6.19 -5.34 7.67
C ASN A 66 7.04 -4.10 7.94
N LYS A 67 7.66 -3.54 6.91
CA LYS A 67 8.56 -2.40 7.08
C LYS A 67 7.83 -1.10 7.36
N THR A 68 6.64 -0.93 6.81
CA THR A 68 5.85 0.28 7.03
C THR A 68 4.88 0.14 8.19
N LYS A 69 4.73 -1.06 8.73
CA LYS A 69 3.77 -1.36 9.80
C LYS A 69 2.36 -0.99 9.40
N SER A 70 2.02 -1.30 8.16
CA SER A 70 0.68 -1.07 7.62
C SER A 70 -0.08 -2.38 7.52
N ASN A 71 -1.33 -2.28 7.09
CA ASN A 71 -2.20 -3.45 6.92
C ASN A 71 -2.60 -3.60 5.46
N LEU A 72 -2.52 -4.82 4.96
CA LEU A 72 -3.02 -5.12 3.62
C LEU A 72 -4.54 -5.23 3.68
N ILE A 73 -5.21 -4.44 2.87
CA ILE A 73 -6.67 -4.42 2.83
C ILE A 73 -7.19 -5.31 1.71
N ASP A 74 -6.62 -5.17 0.51
CA ASP A 74 -7.07 -5.95 -0.63
C ASP A 74 -6.01 -5.96 -1.72
N VAL A 75 -6.11 -6.95 -2.61
CA VAL A 75 -5.26 -7.04 -3.81
C VAL A 75 -6.17 -7.26 -4.99
N ARG A 76 -6.06 -6.40 -5.99
CA ARG A 76 -6.83 -6.51 -7.22
C ARG A 76 -5.89 -6.42 -8.42
N GLY A 77 -5.74 -7.54 -9.15
CA GLY A 77 -4.81 -7.59 -10.26
C GLY A 77 -3.40 -7.27 -9.80
N HIS A 78 -2.82 -6.23 -10.34
CA HIS A 78 -1.47 -5.80 -10.00
C HIS A 78 -1.43 -4.69 -8.93
N VAL A 79 -2.57 -4.41 -8.30
CA VAL A 79 -2.69 -3.32 -7.33
C VAL A 79 -2.99 -3.87 -5.94
N ALA A 80 -2.20 -3.45 -4.95
CA ALA A 80 -2.46 -3.75 -3.56
C ALA A 80 -2.91 -2.47 -2.86
N ILE A 81 -3.86 -2.60 -1.93
CA ILE A 81 -4.35 -1.47 -1.16
C ILE A 81 -3.92 -1.68 0.28
N ILE A 82 -3.15 -0.75 0.81
CA ILE A 82 -2.67 -0.81 2.18
C ILE A 82 -3.20 0.38 2.98
N TYR A 83 -3.32 0.17 4.28
CA TYR A 83 -3.87 1.14 5.20
C TYR A 83 -3.01 1.20 6.47
N LYS A 84 -2.75 2.41 6.92
CA LYS A 84 -2.10 2.63 8.20
C LYS A 84 -2.80 3.78 8.90
N LYS A 85 -3.33 3.50 10.10
CA LYS A 85 -4.01 4.51 10.89
C LYS A 85 -3.04 5.62 11.26
N LYS A 86 -3.44 6.86 11.09
CA LYS A 86 -2.67 8.00 11.57
C LYS A 86 -2.63 7.99 13.09
N SER A 87 -1.47 8.20 13.63
CA SER A 87 -1.29 8.31 15.07
C SER A 87 -1.29 9.78 15.51
#